data_569c8ca25e3d18a88d2cb4d08e58c3e5
#
_entry.id   569c8ca25e3d18a88d2cb4d08e58c3e5
#
_cell.length_a   1.000
_cell.length_b   1.000
_cell.length_c   1.000
_cell.angle_alpha   90.00
_cell.angle_beta   90.00
_cell.angle_gamma   90.00
#
_symmetry.space_group_name_H-M   'P 1'
#
loop_
_entity.id
_entity.type
_entity.pdbx_description
1 polymer ?
#
loop_
_entity_poly.entity_id
_entity_poly.type
_entity_poly.pdbx_seq_one_letter_code
_entity_poly.pdbx_strand_id
1 'polypeptide(L)'
;QDFAFDRYCRPSFLGMEVSTDVVIGRYRPVAGVEGEFNAGVNLGIEGAWLMNPYVGVGGRTAVSSVPIKLNVAESTDRLDSWAASAGAYFSYPITARWRTGGKVLAGYQYYESFSLNGYTLGSCGGPVFGVGTSMTFRANYNFDLRFQTTYYLQPPMVRESRQHLNTLTLGLSANIAF
;
A
#
# COMPACT_ATOMS: atom_id res chain seq x y z
N GLN A 1 32.04 9.15 -16.80
CA GLN A 1 32.13 8.13 -15.72
C GLN A 1 31.57 8.66 -14.39
N ASP A 2 31.69 9.95 -14.10
CA ASP A 2 31.21 10.59 -12.87
C ASP A 2 29.67 10.70 -12.82
N PHE A 3 29.02 10.68 -13.96
CA PHE A 3 27.56 10.79 -14.08
C PHE A 3 26.79 9.59 -13.49
N ALA A 4 27.39 8.42 -13.45
CA ALA A 4 26.77 7.23 -12.88
C ALA A 4 26.80 7.25 -11.35
N PHE A 5 27.93 7.70 -10.77
CA PHE A 5 28.13 7.73 -9.34
C PHE A 5 27.22 8.75 -8.64
N ASP A 6 27.07 9.93 -9.22
CA ASP A 6 26.24 10.99 -8.65
C ASP A 6 24.73 10.63 -8.65
N ARG A 7 24.29 9.82 -9.60
CA ARG A 7 22.90 9.30 -9.65
C ARG A 7 22.60 8.27 -8.57
N TYR A 8 23.61 7.55 -8.10
CA TYR A 8 23.47 6.60 -6.99
C TYR A 8 23.52 7.28 -5.62
N CYS A 9 24.07 8.49 -5.55
CA CYS A 9 24.21 9.24 -4.30
C CYS A 9 22.90 9.88 -3.79
N ARG A 10 21.81 9.85 -4.55
CA ARG A 10 20.50 10.36 -4.14
C ARG A 10 19.43 9.27 -4.16
N PRO A 11 19.53 8.27 -3.30
CA PRO A 11 18.57 7.19 -3.26
C PRO A 11 17.31 7.54 -2.45
N SER A 12 17.33 8.63 -1.67
CA SER A 12 16.18 9.10 -0.90
C SER A 12 15.10 9.65 -1.82
N PHE A 13 13.85 9.46 -1.47
CA PHE A 13 12.73 9.88 -2.31
C PHE A 13 11.51 10.29 -1.48
N LEU A 14 10.69 11.12 -2.09
CA LEU A 14 9.34 11.45 -1.65
C LEU A 14 8.45 11.53 -2.88
N GLY A 15 7.30 10.89 -2.85
CA GLY A 15 6.41 10.88 -3.99
C GLY A 15 4.98 10.53 -3.71
N MET A 16 4.18 10.63 -4.76
CA MET A 16 2.77 10.28 -4.77
C MET A 16 2.59 8.95 -5.49
N GLU A 17 1.72 8.13 -4.96
CA GLU A 17 1.37 6.80 -5.47
C GLU A 17 -0.10 6.72 -5.83
N VAL A 18 -0.36 6.12 -6.97
CA VAL A 18 -1.67 5.59 -7.36
C VAL A 18 -1.55 4.09 -7.47
N SER A 19 -2.43 3.36 -6.81
CA SER A 19 -2.38 1.91 -6.81
C SER A 19 -3.76 1.27 -6.86
N THR A 20 -3.77 0.00 -7.23
CA THR A 20 -4.95 -0.86 -7.20
C THR A 20 -4.78 -1.88 -6.08
N ASP A 21 -5.76 -1.98 -5.22
CA ASP A 21 -5.83 -2.97 -4.16
C ASP A 21 -6.68 -4.16 -4.59
N VAL A 22 -6.09 -5.34 -4.51
CA VAL A 22 -6.77 -6.61 -4.76
C VAL A 22 -6.80 -7.41 -3.48
N VAL A 23 -7.98 -7.58 -2.90
CA VAL A 23 -8.16 -8.39 -1.69
C VAL A 23 -8.09 -9.86 -2.05
N ILE A 24 -7.22 -10.59 -1.36
CA ILE A 24 -6.99 -12.02 -1.59
C ILE A 24 -7.85 -12.83 -0.62
N GLY A 25 -8.70 -13.69 -1.19
CA GLY A 25 -9.55 -14.59 -0.42
C GLY A 25 -10.99 -14.10 -0.28
N ARG A 26 -11.81 -14.93 0.36
CA ARG A 26 -13.21 -14.63 0.66
C ARG A 26 -13.32 -14.05 2.07
N TYR A 27 -14.10 -13.01 2.20
CA TYR A 27 -14.36 -12.39 3.48
C TYR A 27 -15.64 -12.96 4.10
N ARG A 28 -15.53 -13.49 5.32
CA ARG A 28 -16.64 -14.07 6.09
C ARG A 28 -16.74 -13.39 7.45
N PRO A 29 -17.39 -12.21 7.53
CA PRO A 29 -17.45 -11.46 8.79
C PRO A 29 -18.27 -12.17 9.87
N VAL A 30 -19.32 -12.88 9.46
CA VAL A 30 -20.23 -13.62 10.35
C VAL A 30 -20.66 -14.91 9.64
N ALA A 31 -21.06 -15.92 10.42
CA ALA A 31 -21.57 -17.17 9.86
C ALA A 31 -22.76 -16.92 8.90
N GLY A 32 -22.66 -17.45 7.68
CA GLY A 32 -23.66 -17.29 6.62
C GLY A 32 -23.55 -16.02 5.78
N VAL A 33 -22.63 -15.09 6.10
CA VAL A 33 -22.36 -13.88 5.31
C VAL A 33 -21.02 -14.02 4.61
N GLU A 34 -21.01 -13.98 3.29
CA GLU A 34 -19.81 -13.95 2.47
C GLU A 34 -19.71 -12.63 1.74
N GLY A 35 -18.52 -12.03 1.75
CA GLY A 35 -18.19 -10.81 1.03
C GLY A 35 -17.21 -11.07 -0.10
N GLU A 36 -17.45 -10.46 -1.23
CA GLU A 36 -16.53 -10.39 -2.35
C GLU A 36 -16.05 -8.95 -2.53
N PHE A 37 -14.75 -8.81 -2.74
CA PHE A 37 -14.13 -7.52 -3.01
C PHE A 37 -13.74 -7.44 -4.49
N ASN A 38 -14.09 -6.32 -5.11
CA ASN A 38 -13.53 -5.95 -6.41
C ASN A 38 -12.25 -5.16 -6.21
N ALA A 39 -11.49 -4.98 -7.30
CA ALA A 39 -10.30 -4.17 -7.28
C ALA A 39 -10.61 -2.74 -6.83
N GLY A 40 -9.93 -2.28 -5.83
CA GLY A 40 -10.06 -0.93 -5.28
C GLY A 40 -9.03 0.05 -5.81
N VAL A 41 -9.22 1.33 -5.50
CA VAL A 41 -8.27 2.40 -5.81
C VAL A 41 -7.67 2.92 -4.51
N ASN A 42 -6.37 3.18 -4.55
CA ASN A 42 -5.60 3.68 -3.43
C ASN A 42 -4.74 4.86 -3.89
N LEU A 43 -4.76 5.91 -3.11
CA LEU A 43 -3.92 7.09 -3.30
C LEU A 43 -3.06 7.28 -2.07
N GLY A 44 -1.76 7.43 -2.27
CA GLY A 44 -0.82 7.53 -1.16
C GLY A 44 0.33 8.49 -1.40
N ILE A 45 0.99 8.81 -0.30
CA ILE A 45 2.27 9.50 -0.27
C ILE A 45 3.24 8.55 0.41
N GLU A 46 4.38 8.34 -0.22
CA GLU A 46 5.45 7.47 0.27
C GLU A 46 6.79 8.17 0.16
N GLY A 47 7.61 8.02 1.18
CA GLY A 47 8.95 8.55 1.17
C GLY A 47 9.90 7.73 2.03
N ALA A 48 11.17 7.73 1.66
CA ALA A 48 12.21 7.10 2.44
C ALA A 48 13.51 7.90 2.36
N TRP A 49 14.16 7.97 3.50
CA TRP A 49 15.52 8.47 3.61
C TRP A 49 16.47 7.29 3.69
N LEU A 50 17.28 7.13 2.66
CA LEU A 50 18.31 6.10 2.62
C LEU A 50 19.57 6.62 3.28
N MET A 51 19.99 5.95 4.35
CA MET A 51 21.21 6.24 5.10
C MET A 51 22.47 5.88 4.31
N ASN A 52 22.33 4.94 3.39
CA ASN A 52 23.35 4.55 2.43
C ASN A 52 22.64 4.14 1.11
N PRO A 53 23.33 3.85 0.00
CA PRO A 53 22.70 3.51 -1.27
C PRO A 53 21.76 2.29 -1.25
N TYR A 54 21.77 1.49 -0.17
CA TYR A 54 21.08 0.20 -0.12
C TYR A 54 19.98 0.12 0.92
N VAL A 55 20.07 0.84 2.03
CA VAL A 55 19.17 0.70 3.17
C VAL A 55 18.76 2.06 3.72
N GLY A 56 17.50 2.19 4.04
CA GLY A 56 16.95 3.39 4.66
C GLY A 56 15.70 3.12 5.49
N VAL A 57 15.17 4.21 5.99
CA VAL A 57 13.91 4.24 6.76
C VAL A 57 12.94 5.18 6.09
N GLY A 58 11.67 4.87 6.19
CA GLY A 58 10.65 5.70 5.57
C GLY A 58 9.25 5.34 6.03
N GLY A 59 8.29 5.88 5.32
CA GLY A 59 6.89 5.64 5.64
C GLY A 59 5.98 5.91 4.46
N ARG A 60 4.75 5.48 4.64
CA ARG A 60 3.66 5.62 3.68
C ARG A 60 2.39 6.00 4.42
N THR A 61 1.64 6.93 3.85
CA THR A 61 0.25 7.18 4.22
C THR A 61 -0.61 7.10 2.99
N ALA A 62 -1.78 6.50 3.11
CA ALA A 62 -2.66 6.30 1.98
C ALA A 62 -4.13 6.25 2.38
N VAL A 63 -4.98 6.61 1.43
CA VAL A 63 -6.42 6.43 1.48
C VAL A 63 -6.84 5.43 0.41
N SER A 64 -7.74 4.53 0.78
CA SER A 64 -8.19 3.43 -0.08
C SER A 64 -9.71 3.37 -0.13
N SER A 65 -10.24 3.04 -1.29
CA SER A 65 -11.66 2.79 -1.50
C SER A 65 -11.84 1.51 -2.29
N VAL A 66 -12.38 0.48 -1.66
CA VAL A 66 -12.54 -0.86 -2.24
C VAL A 66 -14.03 -1.20 -2.32
N PRO A 67 -14.58 -1.49 -3.52
CA PRO A 67 -15.95 -1.95 -3.65
C PRO A 67 -16.14 -3.31 -2.99
N ILE A 68 -17.18 -3.42 -2.15
CA ILE A 68 -17.57 -4.66 -1.48
C ILE A 68 -18.98 -5.07 -1.86
N LYS A 69 -19.20 -6.35 -2.12
CA LYS A 69 -20.49 -6.95 -2.35
C LYS A 69 -20.69 -8.08 -1.35
N LEU A 70 -21.79 -8.04 -0.61
CA LEU A 70 -22.20 -9.10 0.30
C LEU A 70 -23.27 -9.99 -0.37
N ASN A 71 -23.23 -11.29 -0.10
CA ASN A 71 -24.21 -12.25 -0.62
C ASN A 71 -25.65 -12.02 -0.13
N VAL A 72 -25.80 -11.30 0.98
CA VAL A 72 -27.10 -10.95 1.61
C VAL A 72 -27.64 -9.58 1.18
N ALA A 73 -26.93 -8.88 0.30
CA ALA A 73 -27.27 -7.52 -0.12
C ALA A 73 -27.26 -7.40 -1.65
N GLU A 74 -28.29 -6.79 -2.22
CA GLU A 74 -28.36 -6.52 -3.66
C GLU A 74 -27.50 -5.32 -4.09
N SER A 75 -27.14 -4.44 -3.14
CA SER A 75 -26.36 -3.23 -3.39
C SER A 75 -24.86 -3.46 -3.17
N THR A 76 -24.04 -2.80 -3.99
CA THR A 76 -22.60 -2.70 -3.80
C THR A 76 -22.30 -1.45 -2.99
N ASP A 77 -21.50 -1.58 -1.95
CA ASP A 77 -20.99 -0.46 -1.15
C ASP A 77 -19.46 -0.37 -1.26
N ARG A 78 -18.89 0.67 -0.69
CA ARG A 78 -17.43 0.91 -0.71
C ARG A 78 -16.90 0.89 0.70
N LEU A 79 -15.80 0.19 0.87
CA LEU A 79 -15.02 0.20 2.09
C LEU A 79 -13.92 1.26 1.94
N ASP A 80 -14.10 2.37 2.64
CA ASP A 80 -13.11 3.43 2.69
C ASP A 80 -12.23 3.25 3.92
N SER A 81 -10.95 3.43 3.73
CA SER A 81 -9.95 3.29 4.79
C SER A 81 -8.79 4.24 4.59
N TRP A 82 -8.09 4.52 5.67
CA TRP A 82 -6.78 5.15 5.61
C TRP A 82 -5.76 4.35 6.43
N ALA A 83 -4.51 4.42 6.03
CA ALA A 83 -3.42 3.75 6.71
C ALA A 83 -2.21 4.66 6.79
N ALA A 84 -1.46 4.52 7.86
CA ALA A 84 -0.14 5.12 8.02
C ALA A 84 0.82 4.05 8.52
N SER A 85 1.95 3.92 7.86
CA SER A 85 2.96 2.90 8.16
C SER A 85 4.36 3.45 8.00
N ALA A 86 5.30 2.87 8.73
CA ALA A 86 6.72 3.17 8.65
C ALA A 86 7.54 1.87 8.66
N GLY A 87 8.76 1.92 8.17
CA GLY A 87 9.61 0.74 8.17
C GLY A 87 10.92 0.90 7.42
N ALA A 88 11.47 -0.23 7.06
CA ALA A 88 12.75 -0.33 6.35
C ALA A 88 12.52 -0.40 4.84
N TYR A 89 13.40 0.29 4.13
CA TYR A 89 13.46 0.33 2.68
C TYR A 89 14.82 -0.17 2.21
N PHE A 90 14.78 -0.99 1.17
CA PHE A 90 15.96 -1.56 0.55
C PHE A 90 16.01 -1.14 -0.91
N SER A 91 17.19 -0.85 -1.41
CA SER A 91 17.39 -0.42 -2.79
C SER A 91 18.69 -0.97 -3.33
N TYR A 92 18.66 -1.51 -4.53
CA TYR A 92 19.82 -2.03 -5.21
C TYR A 92 19.88 -1.52 -6.66
N PRO A 93 20.96 -0.88 -7.08
CA PRO A 93 21.13 -0.41 -8.44
C PRO A 93 21.41 -1.59 -9.39
N ILE A 94 20.65 -1.70 -10.46
CA ILE A 94 20.86 -2.68 -11.53
C ILE A 94 21.66 -2.04 -12.67
N THR A 95 21.24 -0.83 -13.06
CA THR A 95 21.91 -0.03 -14.09
C THR A 95 21.94 1.44 -13.66
N ALA A 96 22.52 2.31 -14.49
CA ALA A 96 22.52 3.76 -14.25
C ALA A 96 21.11 4.39 -14.16
N ARG A 97 20.06 3.73 -14.66
CA ARG A 97 18.70 4.24 -14.64
C ARG A 97 17.71 3.34 -13.89
N TRP A 98 18.04 2.08 -13.66
CA TRP A 98 17.15 1.13 -13.05
C TRP A 98 17.65 0.69 -11.68
N ARG A 99 16.74 0.68 -10.73
CA ARG A 99 16.96 0.18 -9.38
C ARG A 99 15.84 -0.80 -9.04
N THR A 100 16.19 -1.87 -8.36
CA THR A 100 15.21 -2.73 -7.69
C THR A 100 15.21 -2.41 -6.20
N GLY A 101 14.14 -2.73 -5.52
CA GLY A 101 14.06 -2.49 -4.09
C GLY A 101 13.02 -3.36 -3.41
N GLY A 102 13.00 -3.22 -2.11
CA GLY A 102 12.03 -3.87 -1.24
C GLY A 102 11.70 -2.98 -0.07
N LYS A 103 10.62 -3.31 0.61
CA LYS A 103 10.20 -2.62 1.83
C LYS A 103 9.52 -3.57 2.79
N VAL A 104 9.68 -3.28 4.08
CA VAL A 104 8.95 -3.93 5.16
C VAL A 104 8.35 -2.81 6.01
N LEU A 105 7.03 -2.80 6.13
CA LEU A 105 6.28 -1.76 6.78
C LEU A 105 5.44 -2.31 7.92
N ALA A 106 5.30 -1.52 8.97
CA ALA A 106 4.35 -1.75 10.05
C ALA A 106 3.66 -0.44 10.38
N GLY A 107 2.38 -0.49 10.68
CA GLY A 107 1.61 0.72 10.96
C GLY A 107 0.21 0.42 11.46
N TYR A 108 -0.67 1.37 11.21
CA TYR A 108 -2.05 1.33 11.64
C TYR A 108 -2.96 1.63 10.45
N GLN A 109 -4.04 0.85 10.34
CA GLN A 109 -5.09 1.06 9.37
C GLN A 109 -6.42 1.26 10.08
N TYR A 110 -7.18 2.22 9.58
CA TYR A 110 -8.49 2.58 10.07
C TYR A 110 -9.51 2.46 8.96
N TYR A 111 -10.60 1.74 9.22
CA TYR A 111 -11.76 1.62 8.34
C TYR A 111 -12.85 2.58 8.79
N GLU A 112 -13.41 3.33 7.85
CA GLU A 112 -14.58 4.14 8.11
C GLU A 112 -15.83 3.28 8.29
N SER A 113 -16.79 3.80 9.03
CA SER A 113 -18.09 3.15 9.17
C SER A 113 -18.80 3.08 7.82
N PHE A 114 -19.35 1.92 7.49
CA PHE A 114 -20.19 1.80 6.31
C PHE A 114 -21.53 1.15 6.64
N SER A 115 -22.54 1.46 5.85
CA SER A 115 -23.89 0.94 6.01
C SER A 115 -24.29 0.13 4.79
N LEU A 116 -24.72 -1.10 5.00
CA LEU A 116 -25.17 -2.01 3.96
C LEU A 116 -26.54 -2.57 4.35
N ASN A 117 -27.58 -2.27 3.57
CA ASN A 117 -28.96 -2.74 3.77
C ASN A 117 -29.48 -2.61 5.21
N GLY A 118 -29.24 -1.47 5.86
CA GLY A 118 -29.69 -1.22 7.24
C GLY A 118 -28.76 -1.78 8.32
N TYR A 119 -27.71 -2.50 7.95
CA TYR A 119 -26.63 -2.89 8.86
C TYR A 119 -25.53 -1.83 8.81
N THR A 120 -25.34 -1.12 9.91
CA THR A 120 -24.21 -0.20 10.07
C THR A 120 -23.08 -0.93 10.77
N LEU A 121 -21.97 -1.12 10.06
CA LEU A 121 -20.72 -1.59 10.64
C LEU A 121 -19.96 -0.36 11.14
N GLY A 122 -19.67 -0.35 12.44
CA GLY A 122 -18.94 0.74 13.07
C GLY A 122 -17.51 0.83 12.55
N SER A 123 -16.93 2.02 12.66
CA SER A 123 -15.52 2.22 12.38
C SER A 123 -14.63 1.31 13.23
N CYS A 124 -13.62 0.74 12.65
CA CYS A 124 -12.63 -0.03 13.40
C CYS A 124 -11.24 0.15 12.78
N GLY A 125 -10.21 -0.19 13.55
CA GLY A 125 -8.84 -0.11 13.09
C GLY A 125 -7.94 -1.08 13.83
N GLY A 126 -6.73 -1.23 13.34
CA GLY A 126 -5.75 -2.11 13.94
C GLY A 126 -4.41 -2.08 13.21
N PRO A 127 -3.48 -2.93 13.64
CA PRO A 127 -2.16 -2.99 13.04
C PRO A 127 -2.21 -3.49 11.61
N VAL A 128 -1.37 -2.91 10.76
CA VAL A 128 -1.14 -3.35 9.39
C VAL A 128 0.34 -3.64 9.20
N PHE A 129 0.64 -4.71 8.47
CA PHE A 129 1.99 -5.08 8.09
C PHE A 129 2.06 -5.22 6.59
N GLY A 130 3.16 -4.74 6.00
CA GLY A 130 3.37 -4.79 4.57
C GLY A 130 4.77 -5.27 4.22
N VAL A 131 4.86 -6.06 3.17
CA VAL A 131 6.12 -6.44 2.53
C VAL A 131 5.97 -6.24 1.03
N GLY A 132 6.93 -5.58 0.43
CA GLY A 132 6.82 -5.25 -0.99
C GLY A 132 8.15 -5.25 -1.72
N THR A 133 8.01 -5.27 -3.04
CA THR A 133 9.11 -5.13 -3.99
C THR A 133 8.82 -3.96 -4.92
N SER A 134 9.86 -3.38 -5.47
CA SER A 134 9.74 -2.27 -6.40
C SER A 134 10.81 -2.29 -7.48
N MET A 135 10.45 -1.68 -8.61
CA MET A 135 11.37 -1.37 -9.69
C MET A 135 11.28 0.14 -9.95
N THR A 136 12.40 0.84 -9.85
CA THR A 136 12.46 2.29 -10.00
C THR A 136 13.24 2.64 -11.26
N PHE A 137 12.65 3.49 -12.08
CA PHE A 137 13.28 4.06 -13.26
C PHE A 137 13.60 5.53 -13.02
N ARG A 138 14.87 5.92 -13.12
CA ARG A 138 15.34 7.29 -13.04
C ARG A 138 15.12 7.99 -14.38
N ALA A 139 14.08 8.83 -14.47
CA ALA A 139 13.75 9.58 -15.66
C ALA A 139 14.71 10.75 -15.87
N ASN A 140 15.04 11.48 -14.79
CA ASN A 140 16.04 12.53 -14.80
C ASN A 140 16.75 12.64 -13.44
N TYR A 141 17.55 13.67 -13.22
CA TYR A 141 18.38 13.84 -12.02
C TYR A 141 17.58 13.83 -10.70
N ASN A 142 16.38 14.37 -10.69
CA ASN A 142 15.57 14.54 -9.48
C ASN A 142 14.22 13.81 -9.56
N PHE A 143 13.94 13.04 -10.60
CA PHE A 143 12.64 12.45 -10.81
C PHE A 143 12.71 10.97 -11.15
N ASP A 144 11.99 10.18 -10.37
CA ASP A 144 11.87 8.73 -10.50
C ASP A 144 10.42 8.30 -10.73
N LEU A 145 10.24 7.30 -11.56
CA LEU A 145 9.03 6.52 -11.66
C LEU A 145 9.27 5.16 -10.99
N ARG A 146 8.36 4.78 -10.11
CA ARG A 146 8.45 3.50 -9.38
C ARG A 146 7.21 2.66 -9.61
N PHE A 147 7.44 1.43 -10.05
CA PHE A 147 6.47 0.36 -10.06
C PHE A 147 6.65 -0.48 -8.81
N GLN A 148 5.57 -0.76 -8.08
CA GLN A 148 5.67 -1.52 -6.85
C GLN A 148 4.53 -2.50 -6.68
N THR A 149 4.85 -3.60 -6.01
CA THR A 149 3.90 -4.61 -5.59
C THR A 149 4.09 -4.83 -4.11
N THR A 150 3.04 -4.65 -3.33
CA THR A 150 3.10 -4.79 -1.88
C THR A 150 1.98 -5.70 -1.39
N TYR A 151 2.35 -6.67 -0.59
CA TYR A 151 1.41 -7.52 0.12
C TYR A 151 1.19 -6.95 1.51
N TYR A 152 -0.07 -6.71 1.86
CA TYR A 152 -0.47 -6.22 3.17
C TYR A 152 -1.29 -7.27 3.92
N LEU A 153 -0.92 -7.47 5.17
CA LEU A 153 -1.74 -8.11 6.18
C LEU A 153 -2.46 -7.00 6.94
N GLN A 154 -3.75 -6.85 6.68
CA GLN A 154 -4.58 -5.79 7.23
C GLN A 154 -5.38 -6.29 8.45
N PRO A 155 -5.79 -5.38 9.37
CA PRO A 155 -6.62 -5.74 10.49
C PRO A 155 -8.02 -6.22 10.04
N PRO A 156 -8.74 -6.95 10.89
CA PRO A 156 -10.12 -7.32 10.62
C PRO A 156 -11.01 -6.08 10.43
N MET A 157 -11.89 -6.14 9.45
CA MET A 157 -12.83 -5.07 9.13
C MET A 157 -13.94 -4.89 10.19
N VAL A 158 -14.21 -5.94 10.97
CA VAL A 158 -15.21 -5.97 12.04
C VAL A 158 -14.53 -6.40 13.34
N ARG A 159 -14.78 -5.69 14.43
CA ARG A 159 -14.17 -5.99 15.75
C ARG A 159 -14.36 -7.42 16.21
N GLU A 160 -15.49 -8.03 15.88
CA GLU A 160 -15.84 -9.39 16.28
C GLU A 160 -15.24 -10.45 15.36
N SER A 161 -14.76 -10.07 14.19
CA SER A 161 -14.10 -10.97 13.25
C SER A 161 -12.62 -11.09 13.57
N ARG A 162 -12.13 -12.32 13.63
CA ARG A 162 -10.69 -12.61 13.72
C ARG A 162 -10.02 -12.74 12.35
N GLN A 163 -10.78 -12.59 11.28
CA GLN A 163 -10.27 -12.75 9.93
C GLN A 163 -9.55 -11.48 9.47
N HIS A 164 -8.24 -11.57 9.29
CA HIS A 164 -7.44 -10.54 8.66
C HIS A 164 -7.72 -10.45 7.17
N LEU A 165 -7.66 -9.24 6.63
CA LEU A 165 -7.70 -9.02 5.20
C LEU A 165 -6.28 -9.07 4.63
N ASN A 166 -6.10 -9.90 3.60
CA ASN A 166 -4.86 -9.96 2.86
C ASN A 166 -5.07 -9.20 1.54
N THR A 167 -4.23 -8.23 1.28
CA THR A 167 -4.37 -7.37 0.10
C THR A 167 -3.06 -7.32 -0.67
N LEU A 168 -3.16 -7.47 -1.97
CA LEU A 168 -2.07 -7.20 -2.90
C LEU A 168 -2.29 -5.85 -3.54
N THR A 169 -1.35 -4.94 -3.35
CA THR A 169 -1.38 -3.60 -3.92
C THR A 169 -0.39 -3.52 -5.08
N LEU A 170 -0.89 -3.13 -6.25
CA LEU A 170 -0.09 -2.87 -7.44
C LEU A 170 -0.08 -1.36 -7.67
N GLY A 171 1.08 -0.73 -7.56
CA GLY A 171 1.21 0.72 -7.54
C GLY A 171 2.20 1.27 -8.57
N LEU A 172 1.90 2.50 -8.96
CA LEU A 172 2.79 3.37 -9.72
C LEU A 172 2.97 4.65 -8.92
N SER A 173 4.21 5.05 -8.68
CA SER A 173 4.51 6.31 -8.00
C SER A 173 5.46 7.19 -8.80
N ALA A 174 5.23 8.49 -8.68
CA ALA A 174 6.09 9.54 -9.18
C ALA A 174 6.81 10.18 -8.00
N ASN A 175 8.13 10.16 -8.00
CA ASN A 175 8.93 10.54 -6.85
C ASN A 175 9.94 11.61 -7.21
N ILE A 176 10.18 12.52 -6.28
CA ILE A 176 11.33 13.42 -6.27
C ILE A 176 12.45 12.70 -5.51
N ALA A 177 13.61 12.60 -6.12
CA ALA A 177 14.82 12.03 -5.54
C ALA A 177 15.75 13.13 -5.00
N PHE A 178 16.33 12.91 -3.82
CA PHE A 178 17.24 13.86 -3.17
C PHE A 178 18.33 13.18 -2.36
#